data_8970564fa2e5491ee55c152c8332bfb8
#
_entry.id   8970564fa2e5491ee55c152c8332bfb8
#
_cell.length_a   1.000
_cell.length_b   1.000
_cell.length_c   1.000
_cell.angle_alpha   90.00
_cell.angle_beta   90.00
_cell.angle_gamma   90.00
#
_symmetry.space_group_name_H-M   'P 1'
#
loop_
_entity.id
_entity.type
_entity.pdbx_description
1 polymer ?
#
loop_
_entity_poly.entity_id
_entity_poly.type
_entity_poly.pdbx_seq_one_letter_code
_entity_poly.pdbx_strand_id
1 'polypeptide(L)'
;MKKILVIGGGMAGSIVANGLARKLNKEMNNGLIEITVISATDQHLYQPGLLYLAFGRVRENELYRDQKDILDKRIKFHVDPAVNIDANNKKVTTESGKVYESDYLVIATGSRIMPQSIPGLSEEAYQFYTPDGAREMRDALKDFKGGKVVINVNAPHKCPVAPIEITLMLHDYLKENDLLEKSEITYTYPVGRVHAMEPVANWAAPEFEKLGIKAETLFNTKEVDGKTKTIISEEGTKLKYDFLVTIPPHKGAQVVEDSIEGAKGGWCPTDKKKLYLEGKTDVFICGDTTNIPISKAGSTAHFEADTIIDNISSLVQEGTMARDYDGKVFCFIETGKETGSYVWFNYTTPPNPGLPTKAVHRFKLAYNKMYWLSAKGLL
;
A
#
# COMPACT_ATOMS: atom_id res chain seq x y z
N MET A 1 -32.29 -11.44 8.23
CA MET A 1 -31.26 -11.13 7.23
C MET A 1 -30.11 -10.44 7.94
N LYS A 2 -28.93 -11.05 7.97
CA LYS A 2 -27.73 -10.42 8.52
C LYS A 2 -27.07 -9.50 7.48
N LYS A 3 -26.48 -8.41 7.95
CA LYS A 3 -25.85 -7.39 7.11
C LYS A 3 -24.34 -7.37 7.32
N ILE A 4 -23.59 -7.43 6.24
CA ILE A 4 -22.14 -7.27 6.23
C ILE A 4 -21.83 -5.96 5.53
N LEU A 5 -21.15 -5.05 6.23
CA LEU A 5 -20.75 -3.74 5.70
C LEU A 5 -19.23 -3.69 5.53
N VAL A 6 -18.77 -3.31 4.34
CA VAL A 6 -17.36 -3.11 4.02
C VAL A 6 -17.11 -1.64 3.73
N ILE A 7 -16.20 -1.01 4.46
CA ILE A 7 -15.78 0.38 4.20
C ILE A 7 -14.46 0.37 3.44
N GLY A 8 -14.48 0.92 2.24
CA GLY A 8 -13.33 1.01 1.34
C GLY A 8 -13.44 0.06 0.14
N GLY A 9 -13.50 0.64 -1.07
CA GLY A 9 -13.56 -0.08 -2.36
C GLY A 9 -12.17 -0.40 -2.94
N GLY A 10 -11.09 -0.29 -2.16
CA GLY A 10 -9.75 -0.68 -2.60
C GLY A 10 -9.54 -2.19 -2.67
N MET A 11 -8.27 -2.61 -2.85
CA MET A 11 -7.90 -4.04 -2.99
C MET A 11 -8.47 -4.91 -1.87
N ALA A 12 -8.20 -4.57 -0.61
CA ALA A 12 -8.66 -5.32 0.55
C ALA A 12 -10.19 -5.48 0.59
N GLY A 13 -10.92 -4.36 0.52
CA GLY A 13 -12.38 -4.39 0.61
C GLY A 13 -13.06 -5.10 -0.56
N SER A 14 -12.52 -4.96 -1.78
CA SER A 14 -13.04 -5.67 -2.95
C SER A 14 -12.85 -7.18 -2.86
N ILE A 15 -11.68 -7.65 -2.41
CA ILE A 15 -11.42 -9.08 -2.22
C ILE A 15 -12.34 -9.64 -1.13
N VAL A 16 -12.44 -8.95 0.02
CA VAL A 16 -13.32 -9.40 1.11
C VAL A 16 -14.77 -9.49 0.65
N ALA A 17 -15.29 -8.43 0.02
CA ALA A 17 -16.69 -8.39 -0.42
C ALA A 17 -17.00 -9.50 -1.45
N ASN A 18 -16.16 -9.65 -2.46
CA ASN A 18 -16.33 -10.67 -3.50
C ASN A 18 -16.14 -12.10 -2.96
N GLY A 19 -15.14 -12.30 -2.10
CA GLY A 19 -14.90 -13.59 -1.46
C GLY A 19 -16.07 -14.03 -0.58
N LEU A 20 -16.63 -13.10 0.22
CA LEU A 20 -17.83 -13.34 1.02
C LEU A 20 -19.04 -13.65 0.14
N ALA A 21 -19.27 -12.88 -0.94
CA ALA A 21 -20.38 -13.11 -1.87
C ALA A 21 -20.33 -14.50 -2.51
N ARG A 22 -19.12 -15.03 -2.74
CA ARG A 22 -18.89 -16.37 -3.25
C ARG A 22 -19.11 -17.44 -2.19
N LYS A 23 -18.50 -17.25 -1.02
CA LYS A 23 -18.53 -18.25 0.06
C LYS A 23 -19.89 -18.38 0.71
N LEU A 24 -20.63 -17.25 0.79
CA LEU A 24 -22.00 -17.16 1.31
C LEU A 24 -23.06 -17.12 0.19
N ASN A 25 -22.75 -17.74 -0.97
CA ASN A 25 -23.62 -17.70 -2.14
C ASN A 25 -25.05 -18.23 -1.88
N LYS A 26 -25.19 -19.31 -1.13
CA LYS A 26 -26.49 -19.88 -0.77
C LYS A 26 -27.28 -18.93 0.12
N GLU A 27 -26.63 -18.39 1.13
CA GLU A 27 -27.22 -17.48 2.11
C GLU A 27 -27.68 -16.18 1.45
N MET A 28 -26.90 -15.63 0.53
CA MET A 28 -27.27 -14.44 -0.25
C MET A 28 -28.46 -14.71 -1.16
N ASN A 29 -28.45 -15.82 -1.92
CA ASN A 29 -29.54 -16.17 -2.82
C ASN A 29 -30.89 -16.44 -2.07
N ASN A 30 -30.80 -16.88 -0.83
CA ASN A 30 -31.96 -17.10 0.05
C ASN A 30 -32.35 -15.83 0.83
N GLY A 31 -31.71 -14.69 0.59
CA GLY A 31 -32.00 -13.43 1.30
C GLY A 31 -31.63 -13.42 2.79
N LEU A 32 -30.76 -14.35 3.22
CA LEU A 32 -30.31 -14.44 4.61
C LEU A 32 -29.14 -13.49 4.91
N ILE A 33 -28.36 -13.12 3.88
CA ILE A 33 -27.19 -12.21 3.96
C ILE A 33 -27.31 -11.11 2.93
N GLU A 34 -26.97 -9.91 3.36
CA GLU A 34 -26.78 -8.73 2.50
C GLU A 34 -25.35 -8.22 2.67
N ILE A 35 -24.64 -7.98 1.57
CA ILE A 35 -23.30 -7.38 1.58
C ILE A 35 -23.39 -5.99 0.94
N THR A 36 -22.88 -4.99 1.66
CA THR A 36 -22.81 -3.60 1.20
C THR A 36 -21.36 -3.12 1.22
N VAL A 37 -20.91 -2.47 0.16
CA VAL A 37 -19.61 -1.78 0.09
C VAL A 37 -19.85 -0.28 -0.01
N ILE A 38 -19.19 0.50 0.85
CA ILE A 38 -19.16 1.96 0.80
C ILE A 38 -17.75 2.38 0.41
N SER A 39 -17.63 3.27 -0.57
CA SER A 39 -16.34 3.79 -1.05
C SER A 39 -16.42 5.29 -1.29
N ALA A 40 -15.29 5.98 -1.15
CA ALA A 40 -15.17 7.39 -1.48
C ALA A 40 -15.17 7.67 -3.01
N THR A 41 -14.96 6.64 -3.83
CA THR A 41 -14.91 6.75 -5.29
C THR A 41 -15.53 5.53 -5.94
N ASP A 42 -16.01 5.69 -7.16
CA ASP A 42 -16.49 4.63 -8.05
C ASP A 42 -15.37 3.93 -8.84
N GLN A 43 -14.16 4.47 -8.79
CA GLN A 43 -13.00 3.92 -9.50
C GLN A 43 -12.12 3.09 -8.58
N HIS A 44 -11.72 1.93 -9.06
CA HIS A 44 -10.70 1.11 -8.45
C HIS A 44 -9.35 1.36 -9.12
N LEU A 45 -8.39 1.82 -8.32
CA LEU A 45 -7.03 2.10 -8.78
C LEU A 45 -6.11 0.91 -8.54
N TYR A 46 -5.41 0.44 -9.57
CA TYR A 46 -4.28 -0.46 -9.46
C TYR A 46 -3.05 0.30 -8.96
N GLN A 47 -2.92 0.49 -7.65
CA GLN A 47 -1.85 1.27 -7.04
C GLN A 47 -0.42 0.80 -7.38
N PRO A 48 -0.10 -0.52 -7.45
CA PRO A 48 1.25 -0.95 -7.84
C PRO A 48 1.67 -0.49 -9.24
N GLY A 49 0.72 -0.18 -10.11
CA GLY A 49 0.97 0.37 -11.45
C GLY A 49 1.51 1.79 -11.45
N LEU A 50 1.35 2.54 -10.37
CA LEU A 50 1.84 3.93 -10.25
C LEU A 50 3.37 4.03 -10.35
N LEU A 51 4.09 3.02 -9.84
CA LEU A 51 5.54 2.93 -10.03
C LEU A 51 5.92 2.87 -11.52
N TYR A 52 5.18 2.10 -12.32
CA TYR A 52 5.42 2.00 -13.77
C TYR A 52 4.95 3.25 -14.51
N LEU A 53 3.89 3.91 -14.04
CA LEU A 53 3.42 5.19 -14.59
C LEU A 53 4.49 6.28 -14.42
N ALA A 54 5.16 6.33 -13.27
CA ALA A 54 6.24 7.28 -12.98
C ALA A 54 7.43 7.16 -13.95
N PHE A 55 7.62 6.01 -14.60
CA PHE A 55 8.63 5.79 -15.64
C PHE A 55 8.04 5.73 -17.07
N GLY A 56 6.75 6.07 -17.24
CA GLY A 56 6.09 6.07 -18.55
C GLY A 56 5.93 4.67 -19.17
N ARG A 57 6.00 3.59 -18.35
CA ARG A 57 5.91 2.19 -18.83
C ARG A 57 4.48 1.66 -18.95
N VAL A 58 3.50 2.38 -18.40
CA VAL A 58 2.06 2.11 -18.53
C VAL A 58 1.31 3.42 -18.75
N ARG A 59 0.14 3.33 -19.36
CA ARG A 59 -0.76 4.47 -19.51
C ARG A 59 -1.66 4.56 -18.29
N GLU A 60 -1.97 5.76 -17.84
CA GLU A 60 -2.76 5.99 -16.64
C GLU A 60 -4.15 5.33 -16.71
N ASN A 61 -4.82 5.38 -17.84
CA ASN A 61 -6.13 4.78 -18.03
C ASN A 61 -6.14 3.24 -17.88
N GLU A 62 -4.99 2.58 -17.98
CA GLU A 62 -4.86 1.14 -17.75
C GLU A 62 -4.93 0.79 -16.25
N LEU A 63 -4.71 1.78 -15.38
CA LEU A 63 -4.66 1.61 -13.93
C LEU A 63 -6.03 1.66 -13.27
N TYR A 64 -7.10 1.95 -14.00
CA TYR A 64 -8.44 2.11 -13.44
C TYR A 64 -9.43 1.08 -13.99
N ARG A 65 -10.38 0.73 -13.15
CA ARG A 65 -11.62 0.02 -13.51
C ARG A 65 -12.76 0.59 -12.69
N ASP A 66 -13.96 0.61 -13.26
CA ASP A 66 -15.17 0.90 -12.50
C ASP A 66 -15.37 -0.15 -11.41
N GLN A 67 -15.64 0.31 -10.19
CA GLN A 67 -15.84 -0.58 -9.05
C GLN A 67 -16.98 -1.58 -9.29
N LYS A 68 -18.02 -1.17 -10.05
CA LYS A 68 -19.14 -2.03 -10.44
C LYS A 68 -18.75 -3.20 -11.33
N ASP A 69 -17.64 -3.07 -12.09
CA ASP A 69 -17.12 -4.15 -12.94
C ASP A 69 -16.27 -5.15 -12.17
N ILE A 70 -15.87 -4.78 -10.95
CA ILE A 70 -15.05 -5.61 -10.06
C ILE A 70 -15.94 -6.36 -9.07
N LEU A 71 -16.93 -5.71 -8.48
CA LEU A 71 -17.80 -6.30 -7.47
C LEU A 71 -18.81 -7.28 -8.06
N ASP A 72 -19.10 -8.35 -7.32
CA ASP A 72 -20.22 -9.24 -7.62
C ASP A 72 -21.53 -8.43 -7.69
N LYS A 73 -22.36 -8.68 -8.70
CA LYS A 73 -23.58 -7.92 -8.99
C LYS A 73 -24.62 -7.92 -7.87
N ARG A 74 -24.54 -8.85 -6.94
CA ARG A 74 -25.44 -8.95 -5.77
C ARG A 74 -24.98 -8.05 -4.61
N ILE A 75 -23.75 -7.53 -4.66
CA ILE A 75 -23.23 -6.61 -3.66
C ILE A 75 -23.82 -5.22 -3.90
N LYS A 76 -24.37 -4.62 -2.84
CA LYS A 76 -24.80 -3.22 -2.87
C LYS A 76 -23.57 -2.32 -2.82
N PHE A 77 -23.41 -1.45 -3.79
CA PHE A 77 -22.29 -0.52 -3.85
C PHE A 77 -22.77 0.93 -3.78
N HIS A 78 -22.16 1.70 -2.88
CA HIS A 78 -22.44 3.12 -2.69
C HIS A 78 -21.14 3.94 -2.74
N VAL A 79 -21.16 4.98 -3.55
CA VAL A 79 -20.12 6.02 -3.55
C VAL A 79 -20.56 7.11 -2.58
N ASP A 80 -20.03 7.03 -1.36
CA ASP A 80 -20.40 7.95 -0.28
C ASP A 80 -19.32 7.84 0.82
N PRO A 81 -18.41 8.81 0.97
CA PRO A 81 -17.32 8.73 1.92
C PRO A 81 -17.81 8.55 3.36
N ALA A 82 -17.22 7.60 4.08
CA ALA A 82 -17.46 7.45 5.51
C ALA A 82 -16.83 8.63 6.28
N VAL A 83 -17.60 9.26 7.16
CA VAL A 83 -17.14 10.38 8.00
C VAL A 83 -17.13 10.04 9.48
N ASN A 84 -17.84 8.99 9.90
CA ASN A 84 -17.80 8.49 11.27
C ASN A 84 -18.04 6.97 11.33
N ILE A 85 -17.32 6.27 12.20
CA ILE A 85 -17.40 4.84 12.42
C ILE A 85 -17.67 4.56 13.90
N ASP A 86 -18.89 4.18 14.22
CA ASP A 86 -19.25 3.67 15.55
C ASP A 86 -19.03 2.15 15.59
N ALA A 87 -17.83 1.74 15.97
CA ALA A 87 -17.47 0.33 16.06
C ALA A 87 -18.25 -0.42 17.16
N ASN A 88 -18.76 0.26 18.19
CA ASN A 88 -19.53 -0.36 19.26
C ASN A 88 -20.89 -0.85 18.76
N ASN A 89 -21.55 -0.03 17.95
CA ASN A 89 -22.86 -0.32 17.39
C ASN A 89 -22.79 -0.80 15.94
N LYS A 90 -21.60 -0.91 15.35
CA LYS A 90 -21.35 -1.28 13.94
C LYS A 90 -22.15 -0.39 12.97
N LYS A 91 -22.11 0.93 13.23
CA LYS A 91 -22.77 1.96 12.43
C LYS A 91 -21.74 2.82 11.74
N VAL A 92 -22.02 3.18 10.50
CA VAL A 92 -21.18 4.08 9.71
C VAL A 92 -22.03 5.22 9.20
N THR A 93 -21.60 6.44 9.49
CA THR A 93 -22.21 7.66 8.93
C THR A 93 -21.36 8.13 7.75
N THR A 94 -22.02 8.46 6.67
CA THR A 94 -21.37 8.94 5.44
C THR A 94 -21.55 10.44 5.25
N GLU A 95 -20.82 11.03 4.30
CA GLU A 95 -20.82 12.45 3.99
C GLU A 95 -22.22 12.96 3.60
N SER A 96 -23.03 12.14 2.93
CA SER A 96 -24.42 12.46 2.62
C SER A 96 -25.35 12.48 3.86
N GLY A 97 -24.84 12.13 5.04
CA GLY A 97 -25.60 12.01 6.28
C GLY A 97 -26.34 10.67 6.44
N LYS A 98 -26.18 9.74 5.49
CA LYS A 98 -26.78 8.41 5.59
C LYS A 98 -26.08 7.57 6.64
N VAL A 99 -26.85 6.79 7.41
CA VAL A 99 -26.35 5.86 8.40
C VAL A 99 -26.56 4.43 7.92
N TYR A 100 -25.49 3.65 7.92
CA TYR A 100 -25.51 2.22 7.60
C TYR A 100 -25.27 1.43 8.88
N GLU A 101 -26.12 0.44 9.13
CA GLU A 101 -26.02 -0.49 10.26
C GLU A 101 -25.70 -1.90 9.76
N SER A 102 -24.88 -2.62 10.52
CA SER A 102 -24.46 -3.96 10.15
C SER A 102 -24.36 -4.92 11.33
N ASP A 103 -24.38 -6.22 11.06
CA ASP A 103 -24.07 -7.28 12.02
C ASP A 103 -22.56 -7.56 12.05
N TYR A 104 -21.89 -7.44 10.89
CA TYR A 104 -20.44 -7.52 10.73
C TYR A 104 -19.94 -6.29 9.97
N LEU A 105 -18.89 -5.67 10.49
CA LEU A 105 -18.25 -4.50 9.87
C LEU A 105 -16.84 -4.87 9.45
N VAL A 106 -16.44 -4.49 8.23
CA VAL A 106 -15.06 -4.59 7.74
C VAL A 106 -14.54 -3.20 7.41
N ILE A 107 -13.45 -2.79 8.08
CA ILE A 107 -12.78 -1.51 7.85
C ILE A 107 -11.54 -1.76 6.99
N ALA A 108 -11.60 -1.34 5.72
CA ALA A 108 -10.58 -1.53 4.70
C ALA A 108 -10.22 -0.19 4.01
N THR A 109 -10.14 0.88 4.79
CA THR A 109 -9.98 2.28 4.34
C THR A 109 -8.57 2.61 3.85
N GLY A 110 -7.61 1.72 4.06
CA GLY A 110 -6.24 1.88 3.57
C GLY A 110 -5.43 2.96 4.29
N SER A 111 -4.51 3.58 3.55
CA SER A 111 -3.59 4.59 4.06
C SER A 111 -3.45 5.78 3.09
N ARG A 112 -2.96 6.90 3.60
CA ARG A 112 -2.71 8.15 2.87
C ARG A 112 -1.26 8.62 3.08
N ILE A 113 -0.72 9.30 2.09
CA ILE A 113 0.58 9.96 2.20
C ILE A 113 0.46 11.29 2.95
N MET A 114 1.53 11.68 3.63
CA MET A 114 1.59 12.91 4.45
C MET A 114 2.86 13.74 4.13
N PRO A 115 3.16 14.06 2.86
CA PRO A 115 4.36 14.85 2.54
C PRO A 115 4.36 16.22 3.20
N GLN A 116 3.17 16.82 3.40
CA GLN A 116 3.00 18.12 4.08
C GLN A 116 3.37 18.09 5.58
N SER A 117 3.60 16.92 6.18
CA SER A 117 4.06 16.82 7.56
C SER A 117 5.54 17.19 7.75
N ILE A 118 6.28 17.31 6.65
CA ILE A 118 7.68 17.74 6.63
C ILE A 118 7.76 19.04 5.81
N PRO A 119 8.25 20.14 6.39
CA PRO A 119 8.33 21.44 5.71
C PRO A 119 9.07 21.33 4.37
N GLY A 120 8.48 21.85 3.30
CA GLY A 120 9.04 21.90 1.94
C GLY A 120 9.04 20.58 1.18
N LEU A 121 8.67 19.45 1.81
CA LEU A 121 8.74 18.15 1.14
C LEU A 121 7.65 18.00 0.05
N SER A 122 6.44 18.49 0.29
CA SER A 122 5.33 18.42 -0.67
C SER A 122 5.55 19.29 -1.90
N GLU A 123 6.27 20.41 -1.76
CA GLU A 123 6.51 21.38 -2.81
C GLU A 123 7.70 21.01 -3.69
N GLU A 124 8.67 20.28 -3.12
CA GLU A 124 9.97 20.08 -3.75
C GLU A 124 10.21 18.64 -4.23
N ALA A 125 9.54 17.66 -3.63
CA ALA A 125 9.83 16.26 -3.90
C ALA A 125 8.78 15.58 -4.78
N TYR A 126 9.23 14.84 -5.77
CA TYR A 126 8.38 13.96 -6.55
C TYR A 126 8.06 12.68 -5.76
N GLN A 127 6.87 12.14 -5.98
CA GLN A 127 6.43 10.87 -5.39
C GLN A 127 5.56 10.09 -6.38
N PHE A 128 5.38 8.80 -6.16
CA PHE A 128 4.64 7.91 -7.05
C PHE A 128 3.53 7.11 -6.33
N TYR A 129 3.05 7.61 -5.20
CA TYR A 129 1.97 6.98 -4.42
C TYR A 129 0.57 7.46 -4.81
N THR A 130 0.51 8.51 -5.64
CA THR A 130 -0.73 9.04 -6.22
C THR A 130 -0.61 9.13 -7.74
N PRO A 131 -1.72 9.10 -8.49
CA PRO A 131 -1.68 9.27 -9.96
C PRO A 131 -1.05 10.59 -10.38
N ASP A 132 -1.39 11.70 -9.70
CA ASP A 132 -0.84 13.02 -9.95
C ASP A 132 0.67 13.04 -9.74
N GLY A 133 1.15 12.56 -8.58
CA GLY A 133 2.58 12.52 -8.30
C GLY A 133 3.36 11.62 -9.26
N ALA A 134 2.79 10.48 -9.66
CA ALA A 134 3.42 9.61 -10.65
C ALA A 134 3.52 10.27 -12.04
N ARG A 135 2.50 11.07 -12.44
CA ARG A 135 2.54 11.86 -13.67
C ARG A 135 3.58 12.98 -13.61
N GLU A 136 3.58 13.74 -12.51
CA GLU A 136 4.53 14.82 -12.27
C GLU A 136 5.97 14.29 -12.30
N MET A 137 6.25 13.19 -11.61
CA MET A 137 7.55 12.54 -11.64
C MET A 137 7.93 12.09 -13.05
N ARG A 138 7.02 11.44 -13.77
CA ARG A 138 7.23 11.00 -15.16
C ARG A 138 7.62 12.17 -16.08
N ASP A 139 6.90 13.26 -15.96
CA ASP A 139 7.10 14.41 -16.85
C ASP A 139 8.40 15.17 -16.49
N ALA A 140 8.71 15.31 -15.21
CA ALA A 140 9.97 15.86 -14.74
C ALA A 140 11.19 15.01 -15.15
N LEU A 141 11.07 13.68 -15.16
CA LEU A 141 12.15 12.79 -15.60
C LEU A 141 12.49 12.98 -17.10
N LYS A 142 11.53 13.34 -17.96
CA LYS A 142 11.81 13.63 -19.38
C LYS A 142 12.67 14.88 -19.57
N ASP A 143 12.50 15.85 -18.68
CA ASP A 143 13.23 17.13 -18.74
C ASP A 143 14.55 17.10 -17.98
N PHE A 144 14.79 16.07 -17.15
CA PHE A 144 16.02 15.92 -16.38
C PHE A 144 17.23 15.67 -17.29
N LYS A 145 18.33 16.37 -17.03
CA LYS A 145 19.56 16.34 -17.86
C LYS A 145 20.79 15.80 -17.13
N GLY A 146 20.60 15.25 -15.94
CA GLY A 146 21.67 14.82 -15.06
C GLY A 146 21.83 15.76 -13.85
N GLY A 147 22.57 15.31 -12.84
CA GLY A 147 22.81 16.05 -11.59
C GLY A 147 22.66 15.16 -10.35
N LYS A 148 22.46 15.79 -9.21
CA LYS A 148 22.31 15.11 -7.93
C LYS A 148 20.89 14.61 -7.74
N VAL A 149 20.73 13.30 -7.71
CA VAL A 149 19.44 12.63 -7.47
C VAL A 149 19.41 12.14 -6.03
N VAL A 150 18.41 12.56 -5.27
CA VAL A 150 18.20 12.07 -3.90
C VAL A 150 16.91 11.28 -3.84
N ILE A 151 16.98 10.02 -3.37
CA ILE A 151 15.82 9.20 -3.02
C ILE A 151 15.69 9.24 -1.51
N ASN A 152 14.71 10.01 -1.04
CA ASN A 152 14.49 10.25 0.37
C ASN A 152 13.39 9.34 0.94
N VAL A 153 13.71 8.54 1.94
CA VAL A 153 12.76 7.61 2.57
C VAL A 153 12.38 8.11 3.96
N ASN A 154 11.08 8.26 4.18
CA ASN A 154 10.51 8.64 5.46
C ASN A 154 9.67 7.50 6.04
N ALA A 155 9.61 7.40 7.35
CA ALA A 155 8.83 6.39 8.06
C ALA A 155 7.71 7.06 8.91
N PRO A 156 6.59 6.36 9.17
CA PRO A 156 6.23 5.06 8.60
C PRO A 156 5.76 5.17 7.13
N HIS A 157 5.98 4.14 6.34
CA HIS A 157 5.48 4.10 4.96
C HIS A 157 4.93 2.72 4.60
N LYS A 158 4.02 2.68 3.62
CA LYS A 158 3.55 1.43 3.02
C LYS A 158 4.51 0.95 1.95
N CYS A 159 4.37 -0.33 1.55
CA CYS A 159 5.20 -0.99 0.56
C CYS A 159 6.70 -0.94 0.92
N PRO A 160 7.17 -1.84 1.78
CA PRO A 160 8.53 -1.77 2.30
C PRO A 160 9.60 -1.89 1.22
N VAL A 161 9.28 -2.56 0.09
CA VAL A 161 10.23 -2.75 -1.03
C VAL A 161 10.23 -1.57 -2.02
N ALA A 162 9.21 -0.71 -2.01
CA ALA A 162 9.11 0.41 -2.94
C ALA A 162 10.32 1.36 -2.94
N PRO A 163 10.96 1.67 -1.79
CA PRO A 163 12.17 2.49 -1.77
C PRO A 163 13.32 1.87 -2.58
N ILE A 164 13.48 0.56 -2.48
CA ILE A 164 14.52 -0.16 -3.24
C ILE A 164 14.14 -0.22 -4.72
N GLU A 165 12.88 -0.53 -5.03
CA GLU A 165 12.38 -0.61 -6.41
C GLU A 165 12.58 0.70 -7.17
N ILE A 166 12.14 1.82 -6.60
CA ILE A 166 12.27 3.13 -7.26
C ILE A 166 13.73 3.49 -7.48
N THR A 167 14.62 3.16 -6.54
CA THR A 167 16.05 3.44 -6.64
C THR A 167 16.70 2.67 -7.78
N LEU A 168 16.46 1.36 -7.86
CA LEU A 168 17.05 0.50 -8.91
C LEU A 168 16.43 0.80 -10.29
N MET A 169 15.13 1.06 -10.35
CA MET A 169 14.46 1.45 -11.59
C MET A 169 14.93 2.83 -12.10
N LEU A 170 15.19 3.78 -11.18
CA LEU A 170 15.69 5.09 -11.55
C LEU A 170 17.14 5.02 -12.04
N HIS A 171 18.00 4.20 -11.40
CA HIS A 171 19.34 3.93 -11.90
C HIS A 171 19.30 3.41 -13.34
N ASP A 172 18.46 2.41 -13.64
CA ASP A 172 18.33 1.86 -14.98
C ASP A 172 17.74 2.89 -15.97
N TYR A 173 16.77 3.70 -15.53
CA TYR A 173 16.22 4.79 -16.36
C TYR A 173 17.30 5.80 -16.76
N LEU A 174 18.15 6.22 -15.81
CA LEU A 174 19.26 7.12 -16.10
C LEU A 174 20.28 6.50 -17.07
N LYS A 175 20.57 5.21 -16.92
CA LYS A 175 21.43 4.47 -17.81
C LYS A 175 20.86 4.39 -19.24
N GLU A 176 19.58 4.10 -19.39
CA GLU A 176 18.89 4.00 -20.69
C GLU A 176 18.84 5.33 -21.46
N ASN A 177 18.87 6.45 -20.73
CA ASN A 177 18.79 7.78 -21.31
C ASN A 177 20.15 8.51 -21.37
N ASP A 178 21.27 7.79 -21.21
CA ASP A 178 22.64 8.34 -21.23
C ASP A 178 22.87 9.46 -20.20
N LEU A 179 22.19 9.35 -19.06
CA LEU A 179 22.24 10.32 -17.96
C LEU A 179 23.02 9.79 -16.73
N LEU A 180 23.30 8.50 -16.65
CA LEU A 180 23.91 7.90 -15.46
C LEU A 180 25.27 8.50 -15.14
N GLU A 181 26.17 8.62 -16.14
CA GLU A 181 27.50 9.22 -15.98
C GLU A 181 27.48 10.71 -15.63
N LYS A 182 26.31 11.36 -15.83
CA LYS A 182 26.08 12.77 -15.49
C LYS A 182 25.33 12.93 -14.16
N SER A 183 25.05 11.82 -13.46
CA SER A 183 24.21 11.82 -12.27
C SER A 183 24.90 11.15 -11.10
N GLU A 184 24.61 11.65 -9.90
CA GLU A 184 25.01 11.05 -8.65
C GLU A 184 23.74 10.67 -7.87
N ILE A 185 23.56 9.39 -7.55
CA ILE A 185 22.39 8.89 -6.83
C ILE A 185 22.73 8.71 -5.36
N THR A 186 21.96 9.38 -4.48
CA THR A 186 22.03 9.20 -3.04
C THR A 186 20.68 8.69 -2.53
N TYR A 187 20.70 7.56 -1.85
CA TYR A 187 19.55 6.98 -1.16
C TYR A 187 19.63 7.30 0.33
N THR A 188 18.56 7.81 0.95
CA THR A 188 18.53 8.08 2.39
C THR A 188 17.57 7.17 3.11
N TYR A 189 17.90 6.79 4.36
CA TYR A 189 17.03 5.96 5.18
C TYR A 189 17.11 6.36 6.67
N PRO A 190 15.96 6.33 7.41
CA PRO A 190 15.91 6.88 8.78
C PRO A 190 16.61 6.05 9.86
N VAL A 191 16.91 4.77 9.61
CA VAL A 191 17.66 3.93 10.56
C VAL A 191 19.07 3.63 10.02
N GLY A 192 19.98 3.10 10.86
CA GLY A 192 21.40 2.85 10.53
C GLY A 192 21.67 1.76 9.47
N ARG A 193 20.74 1.52 8.56
CA ARG A 193 20.84 0.57 7.43
C ARG A 193 19.85 0.96 6.34
N VAL A 194 20.02 0.43 5.12
CA VAL A 194 19.23 0.82 3.94
C VAL A 194 17.79 0.30 3.92
N HIS A 195 17.37 -0.46 4.94
CA HIS A 195 15.99 -0.97 5.07
C HIS A 195 15.68 -1.32 6.53
N ALA A 196 14.41 -1.21 6.94
CA ALA A 196 13.97 -1.52 8.31
C ALA A 196 14.22 -2.99 8.69
N MET A 197 14.02 -3.92 7.78
CA MET A 197 14.30 -5.34 7.98
C MET A 197 15.74 -5.67 7.60
N GLU A 198 16.52 -6.13 8.56
CA GLU A 198 17.96 -6.40 8.40
C GLU A 198 18.29 -7.36 7.25
N PRO A 199 17.61 -8.52 7.06
CA PRO A 199 17.92 -9.38 5.92
C PRO A 199 17.72 -8.71 4.56
N VAL A 200 16.72 -7.81 4.44
CA VAL A 200 16.50 -7.04 3.22
C VAL A 200 17.58 -5.97 3.05
N ALA A 201 18.01 -5.34 4.13
CA ALA A 201 19.13 -4.38 4.10
C ALA A 201 20.44 -5.05 3.65
N ASN A 202 20.75 -6.22 4.20
CA ASN A 202 21.94 -7.01 3.86
C ASN A 202 21.91 -7.49 2.41
N TRP A 203 20.73 -7.68 1.83
CA TRP A 203 20.58 -8.01 0.42
C TRP A 203 20.72 -6.77 -0.48
N ALA A 204 20.16 -5.62 -0.10
CA ALA A 204 20.13 -4.43 -0.95
C ALA A 204 21.43 -3.60 -0.92
N ALA A 205 22.11 -3.50 0.23
CA ALA A 205 23.27 -2.64 0.39
C ALA A 205 24.43 -3.01 -0.58
N PRO A 206 24.81 -4.28 -0.77
CA PRO A 206 25.84 -4.65 -1.74
C PRO A 206 25.42 -4.30 -3.20
N GLU A 207 24.15 -4.38 -3.53
CA GLU A 207 23.66 -4.00 -4.86
C GLU A 207 23.76 -2.48 -5.08
N PHE A 208 23.45 -1.68 -4.06
CA PHE A 208 23.64 -0.23 -4.12
C PHE A 208 25.11 0.14 -4.31
N GLU A 209 26.01 -0.47 -3.54
CA GLU A 209 27.45 -0.25 -3.66
C GLU A 209 27.97 -0.60 -5.07
N LYS A 210 27.61 -1.77 -5.59
CA LYS A 210 27.98 -2.22 -6.95
C LYS A 210 27.50 -1.27 -8.04
N LEU A 211 26.34 -0.63 -7.85
CA LEU A 211 25.75 0.33 -8.79
C LEU A 211 26.22 1.77 -8.55
N GLY A 212 27.12 2.02 -7.61
CA GLY A 212 27.59 3.36 -7.29
C GLY A 212 26.54 4.25 -6.60
N ILE A 213 25.49 3.67 -6.03
CA ILE A 213 24.45 4.37 -5.32
C ILE A 213 24.95 4.61 -3.88
N LYS A 214 25.06 5.88 -3.48
CA LYS A 214 25.44 6.27 -2.13
C LYS A 214 24.28 6.03 -1.17
N ALA A 215 24.55 5.42 -0.01
CA ALA A 215 23.57 5.23 1.05
C ALA A 215 23.89 6.14 2.24
N GLU A 216 22.98 7.07 2.52
CA GLU A 216 23.04 7.96 3.70
C GLU A 216 21.99 7.48 4.71
N THR A 217 22.45 6.79 5.74
CA THR A 217 21.60 6.21 6.80
C THR A 217 21.54 7.11 8.04
N LEU A 218 20.61 6.83 8.96
CA LEU A 218 20.30 7.73 10.09
C LEU A 218 19.89 9.11 9.59
N PHE A 219 19.13 9.18 8.50
CA PHE A 219 18.68 10.41 7.89
C PHE A 219 17.17 10.59 8.15
N ASN A 220 16.83 11.20 9.28
CA ASN A 220 15.47 11.58 9.61
C ASN A 220 15.18 12.97 9.04
N THR A 221 14.34 13.06 8.05
CA THR A 221 14.12 14.32 7.31
C THR A 221 13.46 15.36 8.21
N LYS A 222 14.12 16.48 8.40
CA LYS A 222 13.62 17.64 9.11
C LYS A 222 12.86 18.59 8.20
N GLU A 223 13.49 18.98 7.10
CA GLU A 223 12.95 19.97 6.17
C GLU A 223 13.61 19.87 4.79
N VAL A 224 12.96 20.45 3.79
CA VAL A 224 13.50 20.67 2.43
C VAL A 224 13.52 22.16 2.14
N ASP A 225 14.71 22.72 1.90
CA ASP A 225 14.89 24.09 1.48
C ASP A 225 14.93 24.19 -0.05
N GLY A 226 13.80 24.57 -0.64
CA GLY A 226 13.65 24.71 -2.09
C GLY A 226 14.48 25.84 -2.70
N LYS A 227 14.80 26.90 -1.92
CA LYS A 227 15.62 28.01 -2.42
C LYS A 227 17.06 27.58 -2.66
N THR A 228 17.60 26.75 -1.80
CA THR A 228 18.98 26.25 -1.90
C THR A 228 19.06 24.84 -2.46
N LYS A 229 17.92 24.22 -2.81
CA LYS A 229 17.81 22.83 -3.27
C LYS A 229 18.57 21.87 -2.32
N THR A 230 18.19 21.92 -1.04
CA THR A 230 18.85 21.15 0.02
C THR A 230 17.83 20.44 0.90
N ILE A 231 18.00 19.13 1.04
CA ILE A 231 17.28 18.36 2.07
C ILE A 231 18.14 18.26 3.33
N ILE A 232 17.53 18.43 4.49
CA ILE A 232 18.21 18.54 5.78
C ILE A 232 17.60 17.50 6.73
N SER A 233 18.46 16.75 7.41
CA SER A 233 18.04 15.80 8.44
C SER A 233 18.05 16.41 9.85
N GLU A 234 17.34 15.77 10.78
CA GLU A 234 17.36 16.11 12.21
C GLU A 234 18.77 15.95 12.80
N GLU A 235 19.56 15.03 12.27
CA GLU A 235 20.95 14.78 12.65
C GLU A 235 21.92 15.86 12.12
N GLY A 236 21.43 16.77 11.28
CA GLY A 236 22.20 17.89 10.73
C GLY A 236 22.87 17.62 9.39
N THR A 237 22.70 16.43 8.81
CA THR A 237 23.20 16.11 7.46
C THR A 237 22.45 16.93 6.42
N LYS A 238 23.17 17.50 5.45
CA LYS A 238 22.65 18.33 4.37
C LYS A 238 23.03 17.73 3.02
N LEU A 239 22.05 17.44 2.19
CA LEU A 239 22.25 16.93 0.85
C LEU A 239 21.67 17.89 -0.19
N LYS A 240 22.47 18.26 -1.17
CA LYS A 240 22.01 19.01 -2.35
C LYS A 240 21.34 18.07 -3.33
N TYR A 241 20.30 18.56 -4.01
CA TYR A 241 19.61 17.79 -5.05
C TYR A 241 19.30 18.67 -6.27
N ASP A 242 19.31 18.05 -7.42
CA ASP A 242 18.74 18.55 -8.68
C ASP A 242 17.41 17.84 -8.97
N PHE A 243 17.27 16.57 -8.50
CA PHE A 243 16.06 15.78 -8.59
C PHE A 243 15.81 15.06 -7.24
N LEU A 244 14.72 15.38 -6.58
CA LEU A 244 14.36 14.81 -5.28
C LEU A 244 13.13 13.89 -5.43
N VAL A 245 13.28 12.60 -5.16
CA VAL A 245 12.18 11.64 -5.06
C VAL A 245 11.97 11.32 -3.60
N THR A 246 10.73 11.29 -3.14
CA THR A 246 10.43 10.91 -1.77
C THR A 246 9.51 9.69 -1.66
N ILE A 247 9.79 8.85 -0.68
CA ILE A 247 8.82 7.95 -0.06
C ILE A 247 8.26 8.75 1.13
N PRO A 248 7.10 9.37 1.02
CA PRO A 248 6.59 10.27 2.06
C PRO A 248 6.14 9.49 3.29
N PRO A 249 6.04 10.14 4.46
CA PRO A 249 5.37 9.54 5.61
C PRO A 249 3.93 9.17 5.26
N HIS A 250 3.43 8.09 5.85
CA HIS A 250 2.04 7.64 5.68
C HIS A 250 1.30 7.66 7.00
N LYS A 251 -0.01 7.85 6.90
CA LYS A 251 -0.98 7.63 7.97
C LYS A 251 -2.13 6.77 7.45
N GLY A 252 -2.86 6.14 8.34
CA GLY A 252 -4.16 5.53 8.02
C GLY A 252 -5.21 6.57 7.66
N ALA A 253 -6.43 6.14 7.39
CA ALA A 253 -7.52 7.05 7.03
C ALA A 253 -7.91 7.96 8.21
N GLN A 254 -8.24 9.23 7.91
CA GLN A 254 -8.64 10.22 8.93
C GLN A 254 -9.88 9.75 9.70
N VAL A 255 -10.88 9.23 9.00
CA VAL A 255 -12.11 8.72 9.64
C VAL A 255 -11.83 7.63 10.69
N VAL A 256 -10.79 6.82 10.51
CA VAL A 256 -10.37 5.81 11.49
C VAL A 256 -9.71 6.48 12.69
N GLU A 257 -8.80 7.47 12.45
CA GLU A 257 -8.14 8.23 13.50
C GLU A 257 -9.16 8.97 14.39
N ASP A 258 -10.20 9.55 13.79
CA ASP A 258 -11.22 10.34 14.48
C ASP A 258 -12.29 9.48 15.18
N SER A 259 -12.52 8.24 14.71
CA SER A 259 -13.66 7.44 15.15
C SER A 259 -13.30 6.25 16.03
N ILE A 260 -12.09 5.70 15.90
CA ILE A 260 -11.70 4.46 16.58
C ILE A 260 -10.75 4.75 17.73
N GLU A 261 -11.16 4.42 18.93
CA GLU A 261 -10.32 4.55 20.12
C GLU A 261 -9.01 3.75 19.95
N GLY A 262 -7.87 4.39 20.26
CA GLY A 262 -6.56 3.80 20.13
C GLY A 262 -5.97 3.78 18.71
N ALA A 263 -6.72 4.23 17.68
CA ALA A 263 -6.25 4.28 16.28
C ALA A 263 -5.32 5.47 16.03
N LYS A 264 -4.19 5.53 16.73
CA LYS A 264 -3.21 6.60 16.58
C LYS A 264 -2.67 6.67 15.15
N GLY A 265 -2.73 7.85 14.53
CA GLY A 265 -2.32 8.06 13.15
C GLY A 265 -3.19 7.32 12.14
N GLY A 266 -4.43 6.92 12.51
CA GLY A 266 -5.36 6.20 11.65
C GLY A 266 -5.04 4.70 11.47
N TRP A 267 -4.12 4.15 12.27
CA TRP A 267 -3.80 2.73 12.30
C TRP A 267 -4.65 2.03 13.36
N CYS A 268 -5.52 1.13 12.92
CA CYS A 268 -6.55 0.52 13.75
C CYS A 268 -5.99 -0.59 14.63
N PRO A 269 -6.22 -0.58 15.97
CA PRO A 269 -5.84 -1.67 16.86
C PRO A 269 -6.45 -3.00 16.40
N THR A 270 -5.60 -3.95 16.03
CA THR A 270 -6.04 -5.16 15.32
C THR A 270 -5.43 -6.41 15.96
N ASP A 271 -6.27 -7.39 16.31
CA ASP A 271 -5.79 -8.71 16.68
C ASP A 271 -5.01 -9.32 15.51
N LYS A 272 -3.73 -9.63 15.73
CA LYS A 272 -2.82 -10.04 14.67
C LYS A 272 -3.13 -11.41 14.05
N LYS A 273 -3.99 -12.23 14.69
CA LYS A 273 -4.36 -13.56 14.21
C LYS A 273 -5.72 -13.58 13.55
N LYS A 274 -6.73 -13.04 14.21
CA LYS A 274 -8.12 -13.09 13.74
C LYS A 274 -8.52 -11.88 12.92
N LEU A 275 -7.71 -10.80 12.95
CA LEU A 275 -7.89 -9.57 12.20
C LEU A 275 -9.18 -8.80 12.53
N TYR A 276 -9.67 -8.93 13.75
CA TYR A 276 -10.74 -8.08 14.27
C TYR A 276 -10.17 -6.89 15.06
N LEU A 277 -10.96 -5.85 15.20
CA LEU A 277 -10.67 -4.74 16.12
C LEU A 277 -10.53 -5.27 17.54
N GLU A 278 -9.44 -4.95 18.22
CA GLU A 278 -9.19 -5.42 19.59
C GLU A 278 -10.42 -5.19 20.48
N GLY A 279 -10.91 -6.26 21.11
CA GLY A 279 -12.13 -6.25 21.92
C GLY A 279 -13.46 -6.33 21.16
N LYS A 280 -13.47 -6.49 19.81
CA LYS A 280 -14.67 -6.49 18.96
C LYS A 280 -14.64 -7.60 17.91
N THR A 281 -15.13 -8.79 18.23
CA THR A 281 -15.06 -9.97 17.36
C THR A 281 -15.96 -9.94 16.11
N ASP A 282 -16.74 -8.87 15.94
CA ASP A 282 -17.67 -8.64 14.83
C ASP A 282 -17.28 -7.40 13.96
N VAL A 283 -16.12 -6.78 14.27
CA VAL A 283 -15.53 -5.67 13.49
C VAL A 283 -14.15 -6.09 13.02
N PHE A 284 -13.98 -6.30 11.73
CA PHE A 284 -12.75 -6.77 11.10
C PHE A 284 -11.96 -5.65 10.46
N ILE A 285 -10.63 -5.73 10.48
CA ILE A 285 -9.73 -4.72 9.94
C ILE A 285 -8.87 -5.37 8.87
N CYS A 286 -8.75 -4.76 7.69
CA CYS A 286 -8.03 -5.33 6.55
C CYS A 286 -7.13 -4.33 5.83
N GLY A 287 -5.99 -4.82 5.38
CA GLY A 287 -5.03 -4.06 4.57
C GLY A 287 -4.25 -3.02 5.36
N ASP A 288 -3.88 -1.94 4.68
CA ASP A 288 -3.05 -0.89 5.29
C ASP A 288 -3.67 -0.26 6.55
N THR A 289 -4.97 -0.43 6.78
CA THR A 289 -5.69 0.10 7.94
C THR A 289 -5.23 -0.49 9.27
N THR A 290 -4.74 -1.76 9.27
CA THR A 290 -4.30 -2.47 10.48
C THR A 290 -3.09 -1.79 11.14
N ASN A 291 -2.90 -1.99 12.46
CA ASN A 291 -1.66 -1.65 13.17
C ASN A 291 -0.73 -2.85 13.41
N ILE A 292 -1.04 -4.02 12.84
CA ILE A 292 -0.25 -5.23 13.06
C ILE A 292 1.21 -5.05 12.60
N PRO A 293 2.19 -5.72 13.25
CA PRO A 293 3.61 -5.54 12.97
C PRO A 293 4.05 -6.30 11.72
N ILE A 294 3.39 -6.02 10.59
CA ILE A 294 3.69 -6.63 9.30
C ILE A 294 3.67 -5.55 8.20
N SER A 295 4.27 -5.86 7.07
CA SER A 295 4.35 -4.94 5.93
C SER A 295 2.98 -4.58 5.38
N LYS A 296 2.75 -3.30 5.12
CA LYS A 296 1.57 -2.79 4.42
C LYS A 296 1.81 -2.90 2.91
N ALA A 297 1.25 -3.96 2.31
CA ALA A 297 1.39 -4.26 0.89
C ALA A 297 0.11 -4.89 0.34
N GLY A 298 -0.08 -4.83 -0.98
CA GLY A 298 -1.27 -5.42 -1.62
C GLY A 298 -1.39 -6.93 -1.40
N SER A 299 -0.27 -7.67 -1.39
CA SER A 299 -0.26 -9.10 -1.09
C SER A 299 -0.62 -9.40 0.37
N THR A 300 -0.16 -8.56 1.32
CA THR A 300 -0.55 -8.66 2.73
C THR A 300 -2.06 -8.52 2.87
N ALA A 301 -2.63 -7.47 2.25
CA ALA A 301 -4.07 -7.25 2.23
C ALA A 301 -4.86 -8.43 1.64
N HIS A 302 -4.30 -9.12 0.63
CA HIS A 302 -4.90 -10.31 0.05
C HIS A 302 -4.95 -11.47 1.06
N PHE A 303 -3.82 -11.79 1.72
CA PHE A 303 -3.78 -12.88 2.71
C PHE A 303 -4.59 -12.57 3.97
N GLU A 304 -4.67 -11.31 4.38
CA GLU A 304 -5.56 -10.86 5.43
C GLU A 304 -7.03 -11.05 5.02
N ALA A 305 -7.38 -10.67 3.78
CA ALA A 305 -8.73 -10.81 3.26
C ALA A 305 -9.19 -12.28 3.27
N ASP A 306 -8.33 -13.24 2.88
CA ASP A 306 -8.64 -14.67 2.93
C ASP A 306 -9.03 -15.10 4.35
N THR A 307 -8.27 -14.65 5.36
CA THR A 307 -8.56 -14.94 6.77
C THR A 307 -9.90 -14.37 7.21
N ILE A 308 -10.18 -13.12 6.83
CA ILE A 308 -11.43 -12.43 7.17
C ILE A 308 -12.63 -13.10 6.49
N ILE A 309 -12.51 -13.47 5.21
CA ILE A 309 -13.54 -14.19 4.46
C ILE A 309 -13.87 -15.51 5.15
N ASP A 310 -12.84 -16.27 5.52
CA ASP A 310 -13.02 -17.55 6.22
C ASP A 310 -13.70 -17.34 7.57
N ASN A 311 -13.26 -16.38 8.37
CA ASN A 311 -13.79 -16.11 9.70
C ASN A 311 -15.23 -15.60 9.67
N ILE A 312 -15.56 -14.61 8.82
CA ILE A 312 -16.93 -14.08 8.73
C ILE A 312 -17.88 -15.18 8.20
N SER A 313 -17.45 -15.94 7.18
CA SER A 313 -18.30 -17.00 6.63
C SER A 313 -18.60 -18.08 7.67
N SER A 314 -17.60 -18.52 8.43
CA SER A 314 -17.77 -19.51 9.50
C SER A 314 -18.60 -18.94 10.67
N LEU A 315 -18.43 -17.66 11.04
CA LEU A 315 -19.30 -17.01 12.04
C LEU A 315 -20.77 -16.97 11.60
N VAL A 316 -21.01 -16.76 10.31
CA VAL A 316 -22.38 -16.77 9.75
C VAL A 316 -22.99 -18.17 9.77
N GLN A 317 -22.23 -19.18 9.39
CA GLN A 317 -22.69 -20.56 9.18
C GLN A 317 -22.64 -21.44 10.42
N GLU A 318 -21.58 -21.27 11.24
CA GLU A 318 -21.25 -22.18 12.35
C GLU A 318 -21.16 -21.46 13.71
N GLY A 319 -21.11 -20.13 13.73
CA GLY A 319 -21.00 -19.33 14.96
C GLY A 319 -19.59 -19.24 15.55
N THR A 320 -18.56 -19.77 14.87
CA THR A 320 -17.17 -19.78 15.33
C THR A 320 -16.23 -19.27 14.26
N MET A 321 -15.03 -18.77 14.63
CA MET A 321 -14.00 -18.35 13.68
C MET A 321 -13.13 -19.54 13.25
N ALA A 322 -12.90 -19.71 11.95
CA ALA A 322 -12.24 -20.87 11.35
C ALA A 322 -10.72 -20.78 11.26
N ARG A 323 -10.14 -19.56 11.13
CA ARG A 323 -8.75 -19.41 10.67
C ARG A 323 -7.98 -18.36 11.46
N ASP A 324 -6.67 -18.60 11.63
CA ASP A 324 -5.68 -17.62 12.09
C ASP A 324 -4.85 -17.12 10.90
N TYR A 325 -4.58 -15.83 10.89
CA TYR A 325 -3.56 -15.21 10.03
C TYR A 325 -2.19 -15.42 10.66
N ASP A 326 -1.23 -15.86 9.87
CA ASP A 326 0.14 -16.13 10.32
C ASP A 326 1.14 -15.01 10.03
N GLY A 327 0.67 -13.87 9.50
CA GLY A 327 1.52 -12.75 9.10
C GLY A 327 2.16 -12.92 7.73
N LYS A 328 1.59 -13.75 6.86
CA LYS A 328 2.15 -14.02 5.52
C LYS A 328 2.23 -12.77 4.66
N VAL A 329 3.42 -12.52 4.13
CA VAL A 329 3.73 -11.49 3.14
C VAL A 329 4.47 -12.11 1.98
N PHE A 330 4.16 -11.67 0.78
CA PHE A 330 4.92 -11.98 -0.43
C PHE A 330 5.01 -10.73 -1.29
N CYS A 331 6.21 -10.25 -1.58
CA CYS A 331 6.41 -9.09 -2.45
C CYS A 331 7.38 -9.44 -3.57
N PHE A 332 7.03 -9.06 -4.79
CA PHE A 332 8.00 -8.95 -5.87
C PHE A 332 8.77 -7.64 -5.73
N ILE A 333 10.02 -7.63 -6.16
CA ILE A 333 10.91 -6.47 -6.14
C ILE A 333 11.44 -6.28 -7.55
N GLU A 334 11.15 -5.13 -8.19
CA GLU A 334 11.87 -4.75 -9.41
C GLU A 334 13.30 -4.37 -9.04
N THR A 335 14.25 -4.97 -9.72
CA THR A 335 15.67 -4.73 -9.50
C THR A 335 16.34 -4.08 -10.72
N GLY A 336 15.52 -3.52 -11.60
CA GLY A 336 15.87 -2.86 -12.84
C GLY A 336 14.80 -3.07 -13.90
N LYS A 337 15.12 -2.74 -15.16
CA LYS A 337 14.18 -2.84 -16.29
C LYS A 337 13.79 -4.28 -16.63
N GLU A 338 14.74 -5.21 -16.53
CA GLU A 338 14.59 -6.58 -17.02
C GLU A 338 14.79 -7.64 -15.94
N THR A 339 15.06 -7.24 -14.71
CA THR A 339 15.30 -8.17 -13.62
C THR A 339 14.38 -7.85 -12.44
N GLY A 340 14.00 -8.87 -11.73
CA GLY A 340 13.20 -8.79 -10.52
C GLY A 340 13.62 -9.86 -9.52
N SER A 341 13.33 -9.57 -8.28
CA SER A 341 13.47 -10.45 -7.14
C SER A 341 12.13 -10.61 -6.42
N TYR A 342 12.11 -11.35 -5.35
CA TYR A 342 10.98 -11.49 -4.46
C TYR A 342 11.45 -11.63 -3.03
N VAL A 343 10.56 -11.31 -2.09
CA VAL A 343 10.73 -11.59 -0.67
C VAL A 343 9.43 -12.13 -0.09
N TRP A 344 9.54 -13.12 0.76
CA TRP A 344 8.41 -13.62 1.54
C TRP A 344 8.83 -13.79 3.01
N PHE A 345 7.88 -13.64 3.92
CA PHE A 345 8.07 -13.81 5.35
C PHE A 345 6.71 -13.91 6.05
N ASN A 346 6.72 -14.26 7.32
CA ASN A 346 5.56 -14.22 8.18
C ASN A 346 5.98 -13.91 9.64
N TYR A 347 5.09 -14.08 10.61
CA TYR A 347 5.42 -13.77 12.03
C TYR A 347 6.59 -14.58 12.60
N THR A 348 6.86 -15.76 12.06
CA THR A 348 7.87 -16.68 12.57
C THR A 348 9.08 -16.88 11.65
N THR A 349 8.89 -16.61 10.36
CA THR A 349 9.93 -16.77 9.34
C THR A 349 10.44 -15.39 8.91
N PRO A 350 11.73 -15.08 9.10
CA PRO A 350 12.30 -13.80 8.70
C PRO A 350 12.31 -13.65 7.17
N PRO A 351 12.35 -12.41 6.63
CA PRO A 351 12.43 -12.17 5.20
C PRO A 351 13.72 -12.74 4.61
N ASN A 352 13.58 -13.38 3.44
CA ASN A 352 14.71 -13.90 2.67
C ASN A 352 14.52 -13.49 1.20
N PRO A 353 15.14 -12.39 0.74
CA PRO A 353 15.06 -11.97 -0.65
C PRO A 353 15.74 -12.96 -1.59
N GLY A 354 15.09 -13.27 -2.71
CA GLY A 354 15.66 -14.11 -3.76
C GLY A 354 16.72 -13.38 -4.59
N LEU A 355 17.47 -14.13 -5.39
CA LEU A 355 18.40 -13.53 -6.36
C LEU A 355 17.62 -12.86 -7.51
N PRO A 356 18.07 -11.68 -8.00
CA PRO A 356 17.47 -11.03 -9.15
C PRO A 356 17.60 -11.88 -10.43
N THR A 357 16.48 -12.08 -11.14
CA THR A 357 16.45 -12.80 -12.40
C THR A 357 15.47 -12.20 -13.40
N LYS A 358 15.72 -12.44 -14.71
CA LYS A 358 14.75 -12.10 -15.76
C LYS A 358 13.45 -12.91 -15.66
N ALA A 359 13.53 -14.15 -15.18
CA ALA A 359 12.36 -15.00 -15.00
C ALA A 359 11.40 -14.43 -13.96
N VAL A 360 11.91 -13.99 -12.80
CA VAL A 360 11.10 -13.37 -11.74
C VAL A 360 10.46 -12.06 -12.23
N HIS A 361 11.19 -11.22 -12.97
CA HIS A 361 10.64 -10.03 -13.58
C HIS A 361 9.45 -10.35 -14.50
N ARG A 362 9.61 -11.30 -15.43
CA ARG A 362 8.51 -11.72 -16.32
C ARG A 362 7.34 -12.27 -15.55
N PHE A 363 7.58 -13.03 -14.48
CA PHE A 363 6.52 -13.55 -13.64
C PHE A 363 5.79 -12.42 -12.89
N LYS A 364 6.51 -11.43 -12.38
CA LYS A 364 5.91 -10.21 -11.78
C LYS A 364 5.00 -9.49 -12.78
N LEU A 365 5.46 -9.29 -14.03
CA LEU A 365 4.63 -8.65 -15.05
C LEU A 365 3.36 -9.44 -15.38
N ALA A 366 3.45 -10.77 -15.41
CA ALA A 366 2.27 -11.64 -15.57
C ALA A 366 1.33 -11.53 -14.36
N TYR A 367 1.87 -11.56 -13.14
CA TYR A 367 1.13 -11.40 -11.91
C TYR A 367 0.41 -10.04 -11.84
N ASN A 368 1.06 -8.97 -12.26
CA ASN A 368 0.45 -7.64 -12.34
C ASN A 368 -0.79 -7.62 -13.23
N LYS A 369 -0.80 -8.37 -14.35
CA LYS A 369 -1.99 -8.52 -15.22
C LYS A 369 -3.12 -9.29 -14.57
N MET A 370 -2.81 -10.14 -13.59
CA MET A 370 -3.79 -10.92 -12.83
C MET A 370 -4.42 -10.14 -11.67
N TYR A 371 -3.94 -8.92 -11.40
CA TYR A 371 -4.46 -8.07 -10.32
C TYR A 371 -5.99 -7.94 -10.31
N TRP A 372 -6.58 -7.75 -11.48
CA TRP A 372 -8.03 -7.58 -11.60
C TRP A 372 -8.81 -8.87 -11.27
N LEU A 373 -8.20 -10.04 -11.47
CA LEU A 373 -8.77 -11.31 -11.04
C LEU A 373 -8.72 -11.43 -9.51
N SER A 374 -7.60 -11.02 -8.88
CA SER A 374 -7.50 -10.96 -7.42
C SER A 374 -8.53 -9.99 -6.83
N ALA A 375 -8.67 -8.78 -7.39
CA ALA A 375 -9.67 -7.81 -6.93
C ALA A 375 -11.11 -8.34 -7.04
N LYS A 376 -11.39 -9.18 -8.05
CA LYS A 376 -12.65 -9.93 -8.19
C LYS A 376 -12.76 -11.12 -7.23
N GLY A 377 -11.72 -11.36 -6.41
CA GLY A 377 -11.63 -12.49 -5.52
C GLY A 377 -11.59 -13.84 -6.27
N LEU A 378 -11.05 -13.92 -7.47
CA LEU A 378 -10.97 -15.15 -8.30
C LEU A 378 -9.61 -15.86 -8.18
N LEU A 379 -8.67 -15.28 -7.43
CA LEU A 379 -7.37 -15.84 -7.14
C LEU A 379 -7.15 -15.87 -5.64
#